data_46b804555997b2964aa24fb12da63ae9
#
_entry.id   46b804555997b2964aa24fb12da63ae9
#
_cell.length_a   1.000
_cell.length_b   1.000
_cell.length_c   1.000
_cell.angle_alpha   90.00
_cell.angle_beta   90.00
_cell.angle_gamma   90.00
#
_symmetry.space_group_name_H-M   'P 1'
#
loop_
_entity.id
_entity.type
_entity.pdbx_description
1 polymer ?
#
loop_
_entity_poly.entity_id
_entity_poly.type
_entity_poly.pdbx_seq_one_letter_code
_entity_poly.pdbx_strand_id
1 'polypeptide(L)'
;RLEYNNKQTREDRKIDNYFKHISQDKQKDLACELIIELGDMEFWNNKNLDYRMNMRYVYKEQVLDLMRIVPEFKVANAVIHFDELSPHLHLVGVPVKDGYKKGMKKQPAKSKVFTKESLQQIQDEMRNCCIRSYNRVYEKNAILKQKQLGRNQDINVNDMTNYREMKKQREQNSK
;
A
#
# COMPACT_ATOMS: atom_id res chain seq x y z
N ARG A 1 1.66 0.38 -27.46
CA ARG A 1 1.10 -0.99 -27.31
C ARG A 1 -0.37 -1.07 -27.67
N LEU A 2 -1.20 -0.08 -27.29
CA LEU A 2 -2.62 -0.01 -27.67
C LEU A 2 -2.79 0.03 -29.19
N GLU A 3 -2.05 0.89 -29.86
CA GLU A 3 -2.05 0.99 -31.34
C GLU A 3 -1.68 -0.33 -32.02
N TYR A 4 -0.64 -1.02 -31.50
CA TYR A 4 -0.26 -2.33 -32.03
C TYR A 4 -1.37 -3.36 -31.84
N ASN A 5 -2.04 -3.38 -30.69
CA ASN A 5 -3.17 -4.27 -30.43
C ASN A 5 -4.34 -3.94 -31.35
N ASN A 6 -4.64 -2.66 -31.55
CA ASN A 6 -5.73 -2.22 -32.44
C ASN A 6 -5.49 -2.56 -33.91
N LYS A 7 -4.24 -2.54 -34.38
CA LYS A 7 -3.89 -2.98 -35.77
C LYS A 7 -4.22 -4.46 -36.05
N GLN A 8 -4.24 -5.28 -35.00
CA GLN A 8 -4.54 -6.73 -35.08
C GLN A 8 -5.97 -7.07 -34.65
N THR A 9 -6.79 -6.06 -34.39
CA THR A 9 -8.14 -6.24 -33.83
C THR A 9 -9.17 -5.76 -34.86
N ARG A 10 -10.31 -6.46 -34.95
CA ARG A 10 -11.43 -6.03 -35.81
C ARG A 10 -11.87 -4.63 -35.43
N GLU A 11 -12.39 -3.87 -36.37
CA GLU A 11 -12.77 -2.45 -36.24
C GLU A 11 -13.72 -2.22 -35.05
N ASP A 12 -14.75 -3.09 -34.95
CA ASP A 12 -15.75 -3.06 -33.85
C ASP A 12 -15.21 -3.35 -32.44
N ARG A 13 -13.93 -3.74 -32.32
CA ARG A 13 -13.27 -4.08 -31.04
C ARG A 13 -12.04 -3.23 -30.74
N LYS A 14 -11.76 -2.26 -31.58
CA LYS A 14 -10.67 -1.31 -31.31
C LYS A 14 -10.97 -0.48 -30.08
N ILE A 15 -9.93 -0.18 -29.31
CA ILE A 15 -10.00 0.62 -28.11
C ILE A 15 -9.33 1.96 -28.39
N ASP A 16 -10.09 3.04 -28.40
CA ASP A 16 -9.55 4.38 -28.65
C ASP A 16 -8.82 4.93 -27.44
N ASN A 17 -9.41 4.74 -26.26
CA ASN A 17 -8.83 5.20 -25.01
C ASN A 17 -8.85 4.07 -23.97
N TYR A 18 -7.66 3.56 -23.63
CA TYR A 18 -7.53 2.44 -22.72
C TYR A 18 -7.92 2.78 -21.29
N PHE A 19 -7.64 4.01 -20.81
CA PHE A 19 -8.05 4.44 -19.47
C PHE A 19 -9.57 4.47 -19.34
N LYS A 20 -10.26 5.06 -20.32
CA LYS A 20 -11.71 5.07 -20.37
C LYS A 20 -12.29 3.65 -20.43
N HIS A 21 -11.68 2.78 -21.22
CA HIS A 21 -12.08 1.38 -21.33
C HIS A 21 -11.95 0.65 -19.98
N ILE A 22 -10.84 0.82 -19.26
CA ILE A 22 -10.65 0.19 -17.95
C ILE A 22 -11.54 0.84 -16.88
N SER A 23 -11.74 2.14 -16.88
CA SER A 23 -12.59 2.81 -15.88
C SER A 23 -14.07 2.40 -15.96
N GLN A 24 -14.49 1.90 -17.11
CA GLN A 24 -15.84 1.36 -17.32
C GLN A 24 -15.95 -0.15 -17.03
N ASP A 25 -14.84 -0.85 -16.86
CA ASP A 25 -14.79 -2.27 -16.58
C ASP A 25 -14.96 -2.50 -15.07
N LYS A 26 -16.11 -3.03 -14.65
CA LYS A 26 -16.43 -3.31 -13.25
C LYS A 26 -15.49 -4.35 -12.58
N GLN A 27 -14.70 -5.07 -13.35
CA GLN A 27 -13.79 -6.11 -12.87
C GLN A 27 -12.32 -5.64 -12.80
N LYS A 28 -12.03 -4.42 -13.21
CA LYS A 28 -10.67 -3.89 -13.26
C LYS A 28 -10.58 -2.54 -12.58
N ASP A 29 -9.53 -2.36 -11.81
CA ASP A 29 -9.16 -1.08 -11.23
C ASP A 29 -8.08 -0.41 -12.08
N LEU A 30 -8.22 0.90 -12.32
CA LEU A 30 -7.20 1.70 -13.01
C LEU A 30 -5.90 1.77 -12.21
N ALA A 31 -6.03 1.95 -10.92
CA ALA A 31 -4.95 1.99 -9.96
C ALA A 31 -5.46 1.53 -8.59
N CYS A 32 -4.56 1.23 -7.69
CA CYS A 32 -4.87 1.03 -6.29
C CYS A 32 -3.81 1.71 -5.42
N GLU A 33 -4.19 1.96 -4.19
CA GLU A 33 -3.35 2.58 -3.19
C GLU A 33 -2.91 1.54 -2.16
N LEU A 34 -1.67 1.68 -1.70
CA LEU A 34 -1.11 0.98 -0.56
C LEU A 34 -0.61 2.03 0.43
N ILE A 35 -0.94 1.85 1.71
CA ILE A 35 -0.46 2.74 2.77
C ILE A 35 0.55 1.95 3.61
N ILE A 36 1.71 2.57 3.86
CA ILE A 36 2.75 2.02 4.75
C ILE A 36 2.91 2.98 5.92
N GLU A 37 2.64 2.48 7.10
CA GLU A 37 2.80 3.19 8.37
C GLU A 37 3.63 2.36 9.34
N LEU A 38 4.55 3.01 10.04
CA LEU A 38 5.34 2.41 11.12
C LEU A 38 5.11 3.20 12.41
N GLY A 39 4.74 2.48 13.45
CA GLY A 39 4.33 3.09 14.72
C GLY A 39 2.88 3.52 14.70
N ASP A 40 2.43 4.03 15.81
CA ASP A 40 1.10 4.57 16.02
C ASP A 40 1.18 6.03 16.47
N MET A 41 0.05 6.67 16.56
CA MET A 41 -0.06 8.05 17.02
C MET A 41 0.60 8.27 18.40
N GLU A 42 0.46 7.31 19.31
CA GLU A 42 1.03 7.41 20.66
C GLU A 42 2.56 7.43 20.62
N PHE A 43 3.14 6.58 19.79
CA PHE A 43 4.59 6.56 19.54
C PHE A 43 5.09 7.89 18.96
N TRP A 44 4.36 8.45 17.97
CA TRP A 44 4.79 9.64 17.26
C TRP A 44 4.51 10.95 18.00
N ASN A 45 3.53 10.98 18.90
CA ASN A 45 3.14 12.20 19.64
C ASN A 45 4.29 12.79 20.48
N ASN A 46 5.19 11.94 20.95
CA ASN A 46 6.34 12.33 21.77
C ASN A 46 7.61 12.62 20.92
N LYS A 47 7.50 12.69 19.61
CA LYS A 47 8.63 12.93 18.70
C LYS A 47 8.54 14.33 18.10
N ASN A 48 9.68 15.05 18.11
CA ASN A 48 9.76 16.35 17.46
C ASN A 48 9.69 16.20 15.91
N LEU A 49 9.54 17.33 15.23
CA LEU A 49 9.37 17.34 13.79
C LEU A 49 10.58 16.74 13.05
N ASP A 50 11.80 17.08 13.46
CA ASP A 50 13.03 16.58 12.82
C ASP A 50 13.11 15.05 12.91
N TYR A 51 12.76 14.50 14.06
CA TYR A 51 12.69 13.05 14.24
C TYR A 51 11.67 12.43 13.30
N ARG A 52 10.46 13.00 13.18
CA ARG A 52 9.43 12.53 12.24
C ARG A 52 9.88 12.64 10.79
N MET A 53 10.50 13.76 10.41
CA MET A 53 10.97 14.02 9.05
C MET A 53 12.03 13.01 8.58
N ASN A 54 12.79 12.39 9.49
CA ASN A 54 13.75 11.34 9.13
C ASN A 54 13.08 10.08 8.58
N MET A 55 11.77 9.89 8.81
CA MET A 55 11.00 8.81 8.16
C MET A 55 11.04 8.88 6.64
N ARG A 56 11.33 10.04 6.05
CA ARG A 56 11.54 10.16 4.59
C ARG A 56 12.58 9.19 4.05
N TYR A 57 13.63 8.93 4.79
CA TYR A 57 14.68 7.98 4.38
C TYR A 57 14.20 6.53 4.50
N VAL A 58 13.48 6.22 5.58
CA VAL A 58 12.86 4.90 5.76
C VAL A 58 11.86 4.62 4.65
N TYR A 59 10.93 5.54 4.39
CA TYR A 59 9.87 5.36 3.40
C TYR A 59 10.39 5.36 1.96
N LYS A 60 11.46 6.11 1.66
CA LYS A 60 12.13 6.02 0.35
C LYS A 60 12.61 4.59 0.07
N GLU A 61 13.16 3.91 1.06
CA GLU A 61 13.56 2.51 0.91
C GLU A 61 12.37 1.57 0.79
N GLN A 62 11.27 1.85 1.49
CA GLN A 62 10.06 1.04 1.37
C GLN A 62 9.47 1.07 -0.04
N VAL A 63 9.58 2.19 -0.76
CA VAL A 63 9.22 2.25 -2.18
C VAL A 63 10.05 1.26 -3.00
N LEU A 64 11.36 1.25 -2.80
CA LEU A 64 12.27 0.36 -3.51
C LEU A 64 12.05 -1.12 -3.12
N ASP A 65 11.86 -1.39 -1.84
CA ASP A 65 11.57 -2.72 -1.34
C ASP A 65 10.24 -3.25 -1.93
N LEU A 66 9.19 -2.43 -1.95
CA LEU A 66 7.92 -2.83 -2.55
C LEU A 66 8.06 -3.13 -4.04
N MET A 67 8.79 -2.31 -4.79
CA MET A 67 9.04 -2.55 -6.21
C MET A 67 9.80 -3.85 -6.46
N ARG A 68 10.67 -4.26 -5.52
CA ARG A 68 11.40 -5.53 -5.57
C ARG A 68 10.51 -6.72 -5.19
N ILE A 69 9.70 -6.57 -4.13
CA ILE A 69 8.83 -7.64 -3.60
C ILE A 69 7.66 -7.90 -4.54
N VAL A 70 7.09 -6.84 -5.12
CA VAL A 70 5.93 -6.91 -6.02
C VAL A 70 6.25 -6.22 -7.35
N PRO A 71 7.08 -6.81 -8.20
CA PRO A 71 7.48 -6.20 -9.46
C PRO A 71 6.31 -5.99 -10.44
N GLU A 72 5.19 -6.69 -10.23
CA GLU A 72 3.95 -6.48 -10.96
C GLU A 72 3.19 -5.21 -10.56
N PHE A 73 3.43 -4.65 -9.37
CA PHE A 73 2.86 -3.38 -8.95
C PHE A 73 3.69 -2.22 -9.50
N LYS A 74 3.17 -1.55 -10.51
CA LYS A 74 3.86 -0.41 -11.16
C LYS A 74 3.53 0.86 -10.42
N VAL A 75 4.41 1.26 -9.51
CA VAL A 75 4.29 2.51 -8.74
C VAL A 75 4.23 3.70 -9.69
N ALA A 76 3.20 4.51 -9.58
CA ALA A 76 2.98 5.73 -10.35
C ALA A 76 3.27 6.98 -9.52
N ASN A 77 2.96 6.94 -8.23
CA ASN A 77 3.18 8.04 -7.30
C ASN A 77 3.47 7.52 -5.89
N ALA A 78 4.29 8.28 -5.15
CA ALA A 78 4.62 8.02 -3.75
C ALA A 78 4.65 9.34 -2.98
N VAL A 79 3.81 9.49 -1.97
CA VAL A 79 3.71 10.71 -1.15
C VAL A 79 3.82 10.35 0.32
N ILE A 80 4.64 11.09 1.06
CA ILE A 80 4.77 10.93 2.51
C ILE A 80 4.02 12.08 3.17
N HIS A 81 3.10 11.75 4.06
CA HIS A 81 2.38 12.70 4.89
C HIS A 81 3.09 12.85 6.23
N PHE A 82 3.39 14.10 6.61
CA PHE A 82 3.99 14.49 7.88
C PHE A 82 3.09 15.43 8.69
N ASP A 83 2.03 15.90 8.08
CA ASP A 83 1.05 16.84 8.62
C ASP A 83 -0.01 16.16 9.50
N GLU A 84 -0.07 14.85 9.46
CA GLU A 84 -0.95 14.06 10.30
C GLU A 84 -0.24 13.59 11.59
N LEU A 85 -0.99 12.89 12.45
CA LEU A 85 -0.53 12.45 13.78
C LEU A 85 0.64 11.47 13.72
N SER A 86 0.70 10.66 12.67
CA SER A 86 1.80 9.73 12.40
C SER A 86 2.30 9.86 10.96
N PRO A 87 3.60 9.88 10.71
CA PRO A 87 4.13 9.85 9.35
C PRO A 87 3.71 8.56 8.65
N HIS A 88 3.21 8.66 7.42
CA HIS A 88 2.85 7.50 6.62
C HIS A 88 3.10 7.77 5.13
N LEU A 89 3.27 6.69 4.39
CA LEU A 89 3.56 6.71 2.97
C LEU A 89 2.37 6.19 2.18
N HIS A 90 1.87 7.01 1.26
CA HIS A 90 0.89 6.63 0.25
C HIS A 90 1.59 6.24 -1.05
N LEU A 91 1.28 5.05 -1.54
CA LEU A 91 1.79 4.51 -2.80
C LEU A 91 0.63 4.23 -3.74
N VAL A 92 0.53 4.98 -4.81
CA VAL A 92 -0.45 4.73 -5.87
C VAL A 92 0.23 4.04 -7.04
N GLY A 93 -0.38 2.98 -7.54
CA GLY A 93 0.18 2.23 -8.64
C GLY A 93 -0.82 1.34 -9.35
N VAL A 94 -0.36 0.72 -10.43
CA VAL A 94 -1.15 -0.19 -11.24
C VAL A 94 -0.62 -1.61 -11.10
N PRO A 95 -1.42 -2.55 -10.55
CA PRO A 95 -1.06 -3.97 -10.55
C PRO A 95 -1.25 -4.56 -11.95
N VAL A 96 -0.16 -5.04 -12.56
CA VAL A 96 -0.14 -5.49 -13.95
C VAL A 96 0.32 -6.94 -14.03
N LYS A 97 -0.45 -7.77 -14.71
CA LYS A 97 -0.03 -9.13 -15.11
C LYS A 97 0.22 -9.19 -16.61
N ASP A 98 1.17 -10.05 -16.96
CA ASP A 98 1.52 -10.39 -18.35
C ASP A 98 0.93 -11.75 -18.75
N GLY A 99 1.06 -12.11 -20.02
CA GLY A 99 0.71 -13.43 -20.53
C GLY A 99 -0.75 -13.63 -20.92
N TYR A 100 -1.54 -12.56 -21.05
CA TYR A 100 -2.92 -12.69 -21.55
C TYR A 100 -2.97 -13.12 -23.01
N LYS A 101 -3.77 -14.14 -23.29
CA LYS A 101 -3.99 -14.66 -24.65
C LYS A 101 -4.97 -13.81 -25.46
N LYS A 102 -5.87 -13.09 -24.79
CA LYS A 102 -6.91 -12.23 -25.41
C LYS A 102 -6.68 -10.78 -25.01
N GLY A 103 -6.82 -9.86 -25.96
CA GLY A 103 -6.58 -8.45 -25.78
C GLY A 103 -5.10 -8.10 -25.64
N MET A 104 -4.78 -7.08 -24.86
CA MET A 104 -3.39 -6.70 -24.61
C MET A 104 -2.68 -7.76 -23.76
N LYS A 105 -1.43 -8.08 -24.13
CA LYS A 105 -0.61 -9.04 -23.37
C LYS A 105 -0.42 -8.66 -21.91
N LYS A 106 -0.32 -7.36 -21.62
CA LYS A 106 -0.25 -6.80 -20.25
C LYS A 106 -1.53 -6.05 -19.92
N GLN A 107 -2.16 -6.40 -18.82
CA GLN A 107 -3.41 -5.80 -18.39
C GLN A 107 -3.39 -5.51 -16.87
N PRO A 108 -4.14 -4.49 -16.40
CA PRO A 108 -4.41 -4.34 -14.97
C PRO A 108 -5.09 -5.60 -14.43
N ALA A 109 -4.64 -6.07 -13.29
CA ALA A 109 -5.08 -7.35 -12.75
C ALA A 109 -4.92 -7.40 -11.22
N LYS A 110 -5.61 -6.50 -10.50
CA LYS A 110 -5.51 -6.36 -9.04
C LYS A 110 -5.70 -7.68 -8.31
N SER A 111 -6.76 -8.40 -8.59
CA SER A 111 -7.08 -9.68 -7.93
C SER A 111 -6.09 -10.80 -8.20
N LYS A 112 -5.29 -10.69 -9.30
CA LYS A 112 -4.24 -11.67 -9.62
C LYS A 112 -2.88 -11.31 -9.07
N VAL A 113 -2.63 -10.03 -8.81
CA VAL A 113 -1.40 -9.55 -8.16
C VAL A 113 -1.57 -9.61 -6.65
N PHE A 114 -2.68 -9.13 -6.14
CA PHE A 114 -2.99 -9.05 -4.71
C PHE A 114 -3.99 -10.15 -4.33
N THR A 115 -3.51 -11.39 -4.28
CA THR A 115 -4.24 -12.51 -3.68
C THR A 115 -4.09 -12.46 -2.15
N LYS A 116 -4.87 -13.26 -1.43
CA LYS A 116 -4.75 -13.36 0.03
C LYS A 116 -3.33 -13.77 0.46
N GLU A 117 -2.76 -14.73 -0.25
CA GLU A 117 -1.41 -15.27 0.02
C GLU A 117 -0.34 -14.21 -0.28
N SER A 118 -0.44 -13.53 -1.45
CA SER A 118 0.52 -12.49 -1.81
C SER A 118 0.45 -11.29 -0.88
N LEU A 119 -0.76 -10.88 -0.45
CA LEU A 119 -0.92 -9.81 0.53
C LEU A 119 -0.31 -10.16 1.88
N GLN A 120 -0.45 -11.41 2.32
CA GLN A 120 0.18 -11.88 3.55
C GLN A 120 1.70 -11.83 3.44
N GLN A 121 2.26 -12.34 2.35
CA GLN A 121 3.69 -12.32 2.09
C GLN A 121 4.22 -10.88 2.01
N ILE A 122 3.55 -10.01 1.25
CA ILE A 122 3.91 -8.58 1.14
C ILE A 122 3.94 -7.94 2.52
N GLN A 123 2.92 -8.16 3.34
CA GLN A 123 2.86 -7.61 4.68
C GLN A 123 4.04 -8.08 5.55
N ASP A 124 4.39 -9.37 5.49
CA ASP A 124 5.49 -9.92 6.28
C ASP A 124 6.84 -9.38 5.82
N GLU A 125 7.10 -9.36 4.52
CA GLU A 125 8.36 -8.87 3.98
C GLU A 125 8.51 -7.36 4.18
N MET A 126 7.46 -6.57 3.91
CA MET A 126 7.50 -5.11 4.10
C MET A 126 7.69 -4.72 5.57
N ARG A 127 7.06 -5.43 6.51
CA ARG A 127 7.27 -5.20 7.95
C ARG A 127 8.75 -5.38 8.33
N ASN A 128 9.37 -6.46 7.84
CA ASN A 128 10.79 -6.75 8.11
C ASN A 128 11.72 -5.73 7.44
N CYS A 129 11.41 -5.31 6.22
CA CYS A 129 12.16 -4.26 5.54
C CYS A 129 12.04 -2.93 6.28
N CYS A 130 10.82 -2.57 6.70
CA CYS A 130 10.55 -1.30 7.36
C CYS A 130 11.29 -1.17 8.70
N ILE A 131 11.23 -2.19 9.57
CA ILE A 131 11.93 -2.13 10.86
C ILE A 131 13.46 -2.12 10.69
N ARG A 132 13.99 -2.83 9.71
CA ARG A 132 15.42 -2.80 9.38
C ARG A 132 15.86 -1.40 8.92
N SER A 133 15.12 -0.77 8.02
CA SER A 133 15.38 0.59 7.55
C SER A 133 15.25 1.60 8.69
N TYR A 134 14.23 1.47 9.52
CA TYR A 134 14.05 2.30 10.70
C TYR A 134 15.25 2.19 11.66
N ASN A 135 15.67 0.98 12.01
CA ASN A 135 16.77 0.74 12.92
C ASN A 135 18.07 1.36 12.42
N ARG A 136 18.32 1.26 11.10
CA ARG A 136 19.49 1.87 10.48
C ARG A 136 19.43 3.39 10.46
N VAL A 137 18.29 3.99 10.08
CA VAL A 137 18.15 5.45 9.96
C VAL A 137 18.19 6.14 11.32
N TYR A 138 17.62 5.49 12.34
CA TYR A 138 17.51 6.05 13.69
C TYR A 138 18.55 5.50 14.68
N GLU A 139 19.47 4.63 14.23
CA GLU A 139 20.47 3.97 15.08
C GLU A 139 19.82 3.29 16.30
N LYS A 140 18.78 2.50 16.04
CA LYS A 140 17.98 1.82 17.07
C LYS A 140 18.04 0.29 16.88
N ASN A 141 17.59 -0.42 17.90
CA ASN A 141 17.39 -1.88 17.88
C ASN A 141 15.93 -2.20 18.21
N ALA A 142 15.00 -1.47 17.57
CA ALA A 142 13.58 -1.71 17.74
C ALA A 142 13.17 -3.05 17.14
N ILE A 143 12.20 -3.71 17.78
CA ILE A 143 11.60 -4.95 17.30
C ILE A 143 10.12 -4.71 16.99
N LEU A 144 9.61 -5.44 16.02
CA LEU A 144 8.19 -5.37 15.65
C LEU A 144 7.33 -6.00 16.75
N LYS A 145 6.24 -5.34 17.10
CA LYS A 145 5.18 -5.96 17.90
C LYS A 145 4.63 -7.19 17.17
N GLN A 146 4.19 -8.19 17.93
CA GLN A 146 3.50 -9.34 17.32
C GLN A 146 2.29 -8.89 16.49
N LYS A 147 2.05 -9.60 15.39
CA LYS A 147 0.84 -9.38 14.59
C LYS A 147 -0.40 -9.68 15.43
N GLN A 148 -1.34 -8.77 15.43
CA GLN A 148 -2.66 -9.07 15.98
C GLN A 148 -3.40 -10.00 15.02
N LEU A 149 -4.01 -11.05 15.58
CA LEU A 149 -4.89 -11.94 14.81
C LEU A 149 -6.22 -11.23 14.54
N GLY A 150 -6.68 -11.32 13.31
CA GLY A 150 -7.94 -10.74 12.88
C GLY A 150 -7.78 -9.62 11.84
N ARG A 151 -8.92 -9.16 11.33
CA ARG A 151 -8.97 -8.03 10.40
C ARG A 151 -9.08 -6.74 11.18
N ASN A 152 -8.22 -5.77 10.89
CA ASN A 152 -8.44 -4.40 11.35
C ASN A 152 -9.79 -3.92 10.79
N GLN A 153 -10.63 -3.39 11.68
CA GLN A 153 -11.85 -2.72 11.25
C GLN A 153 -11.47 -1.32 10.78
N ASP A 154 -11.88 -0.97 9.56
CA ASP A 154 -11.80 0.41 9.11
C ASP A 154 -12.75 1.25 9.98
N ILE A 155 -12.19 2.16 10.75
CA ILE A 155 -12.96 3.02 11.64
C ILE A 155 -13.03 4.39 10.99
N ASN A 156 -14.25 4.90 10.86
CA ASN A 156 -14.44 6.25 10.35
C ASN A 156 -13.72 7.26 11.26
N VAL A 157 -13.06 8.24 10.68
CA VAL A 157 -12.31 9.28 11.42
C VAL A 157 -13.20 9.98 12.46
N ASN A 158 -14.48 10.15 12.17
CA ASN A 158 -15.45 10.73 13.10
C ASN A 158 -15.75 9.85 14.32
N ASP A 159 -15.50 8.54 14.23
CA ASP A 159 -15.72 7.56 15.30
C ASP A 159 -14.46 7.25 16.11
N MET A 160 -13.33 7.86 15.77
CA MET A 160 -12.03 7.58 16.42
C MET A 160 -12.02 7.90 17.92
N THR A 161 -12.78 8.89 18.36
CA THR A 161 -12.88 9.23 19.80
C THR A 161 -13.55 8.10 20.57
N ASN A 162 -14.71 7.64 20.09
CA ASN A 162 -15.45 6.53 20.69
C ASN A 162 -14.64 5.22 20.67
N TYR A 163 -13.88 4.98 19.59
CA TYR A 163 -13.01 3.82 19.50
C TYR A 163 -11.88 3.84 20.53
N ARG A 164 -11.26 4.99 20.76
CA ARG A 164 -10.20 5.14 21.79
C ARG A 164 -10.72 4.85 23.18
N GLU A 165 -11.92 5.32 23.49
CA GLU A 165 -12.57 5.04 24.79
C GLU A 165 -12.89 3.56 24.95
N MET A 166 -13.47 2.92 23.93
CA MET A 166 -13.74 1.49 23.95
C MET A 166 -12.47 0.65 24.06
N LYS A 167 -11.38 1.06 23.41
CA LYS A 167 -10.09 0.37 23.50
C LYS A 167 -9.52 0.45 24.91
N LYS A 168 -9.54 1.63 25.54
CA LYS A 168 -9.11 1.83 26.93
C LYS A 168 -9.91 0.98 27.92
N GLN A 169 -11.24 0.91 27.73
CA GLN A 169 -12.11 0.08 28.58
C GLN A 169 -11.80 -1.41 28.44
N ARG A 170 -11.53 -1.90 27.21
CA ARG A 170 -11.14 -3.30 26.98
C ARG A 170 -9.80 -3.64 27.64
N GLU A 171 -8.82 -2.75 27.55
CA GLU A 171 -7.50 -2.93 28.19
C GLU A 171 -7.58 -2.91 29.71
N GLN A 172 -8.49 -2.12 30.29
CA GLN A 172 -8.76 -2.09 31.74
C GLN A 172 -9.48 -3.35 32.24
N ASN A 173 -10.40 -3.89 31.44
CA ASN A 173 -11.17 -5.10 31.79
C ASN A 173 -10.40 -6.41 31.54
N SER A 174 -9.21 -6.33 30.90
CA SER A 174 -8.36 -7.50 30.62
C SER A 174 -7.21 -7.66 31.60
N LYS A 175 -7.14 -6.82 32.64
CA LYS A 175 -6.24 -6.90 33.80
C LYS A 175 -6.96 -7.46 35.01
#